data_2eb4b8ee15c90fb3fa7b6ea3f8b42197
#
_entry.id   2eb4b8ee15c90fb3fa7b6ea3f8b42197
#
_cell.length_a   1.000
_cell.length_b   1.000
_cell.length_c   1.000
_cell.angle_alpha   90.00
_cell.angle_beta   90.00
_cell.angle_gamma   90.00
#
_symmetry.space_group_name_H-M   'P 1'
#
loop_
_entity.id
_entity.type
_entity.pdbx_description
1 polymer ?
#
loop_
_entity_poly.entity_id
_entity_poly.type
_entity_poly.pdbx_seq_one_letter_code
_entity_poly.pdbx_strand_id
1 'polypeptide(L)'
;MTTSQFPLFIEKFPEYAATESFDRLRETEYSRLDRQGQTYLDYTGAGLYAESQVLRHQRLLLDGVFGNPHSSNPTSTAATELIEEARKSVLCFFNASEEDYVVIFTSNASGALKLVGEAYPFTSQSTYLLTFDNHNSVNGIREYALARGAHVKYLPVLPPRLRVAEDRLDEHLALAREDGHNLFAYPAQSNFSSVQHPLEWILKAHAAGWDVLLDAAAFAPTNRLDLTAWPADFVPISFYKMFGYPTGVGALIARRQALKKLQRPWFAGGTITVASVQGERHYLANAPAAFEDGTLNFLNLPAVTIGLEHLESVGMDLIHERVRCLTGWLLSNLKEMKHTNGKPLVKIYGPVDTKKRGGAISANFFNPEGAVIDHSWIEQRANLHGISLRTGCFCNPGAGELALHILPEELTSCFNRPDHEQRLTYDEFRLCINAKASGAVRVSVGPVSNFADIEKFLDFVRTFLK
;
A
#
# COMPACT_ATOMS: atom_id res chain seq x y z
N MET A 1 25.97 -0.51 31.44
CA MET A 1 25.58 0.63 30.60
C MET A 1 26.02 0.29 29.17
N THR A 2 25.13 -0.11 28.32
CA THR A 2 25.43 -0.35 26.90
C THR A 2 25.79 0.97 26.27
N THR A 3 27.00 1.09 25.74
CA THR A 3 27.44 2.25 24.96
C THR A 3 26.42 2.49 23.85
N SER A 4 25.89 3.70 23.74
CA SER A 4 24.94 4.05 22.72
C SER A 4 25.45 3.64 21.33
N GLN A 5 24.70 2.88 20.55
CA GLN A 5 25.05 2.49 19.18
C GLN A 5 24.87 3.66 18.18
N PHE A 6 24.38 4.80 18.64
CA PHE A 6 24.09 5.96 17.77
C PHE A 6 25.31 6.50 17.00
N PRO A 7 26.54 6.61 17.62
CA PRO A 7 27.70 7.03 16.85
C PRO A 7 28.04 6.11 15.68
N LEU A 8 27.96 4.80 15.88
CA LEU A 8 28.17 3.80 14.81
C LEU A 8 27.09 3.86 13.74
N PHE A 9 25.85 4.15 14.13
CA PHE A 9 24.76 4.36 13.19
C PHE A 9 25.04 5.58 12.30
N ILE A 10 25.42 6.72 12.86
CA ILE A 10 25.75 7.95 12.10
C ILE A 10 26.98 7.74 11.21
N GLU A 11 28.00 7.02 11.69
CA GLU A 11 29.16 6.67 10.85
C GLU A 11 28.73 5.87 9.60
N LYS A 12 27.81 4.93 9.76
CA LYS A 12 27.32 4.06 8.67
C LYS A 12 26.29 4.73 7.76
N PHE A 13 25.50 5.64 8.30
CA PHE A 13 24.42 6.35 7.61
C PHE A 13 24.51 7.86 7.91
N PRO A 14 25.54 8.54 7.43
CA PRO A 14 25.77 9.96 7.72
C PRO A 14 24.65 10.87 7.20
N GLU A 15 23.93 10.43 6.16
CA GLU A 15 22.80 11.16 5.57
C GLU A 15 21.62 11.30 6.55
N TYR A 16 21.52 10.46 7.57
CA TYR A 16 20.51 10.59 8.61
C TYR A 16 20.55 11.95 9.31
N ALA A 17 21.73 12.55 9.44
CA ALA A 17 21.88 13.87 10.06
C ALA A 17 21.08 14.96 9.33
N ALA A 18 20.90 14.86 8.01
CA ALA A 18 20.08 15.80 7.26
C ALA A 18 18.58 15.71 7.62
N THR A 19 18.17 14.68 8.34
CA THR A 19 16.78 14.43 8.74
C THR A 19 16.46 14.83 10.18
N GLU A 20 17.30 15.60 10.85
CA GLU A 20 17.14 16.03 12.26
C GLU A 20 15.82 16.80 12.48
N SER A 21 15.32 17.50 11.45
CA SER A 21 14.03 18.19 11.50
C SER A 21 12.85 17.29 11.90
N PHE A 22 12.93 15.98 11.62
CA PHE A 22 11.91 15.01 12.01
C PHE A 22 11.87 14.71 13.51
N ASP A 23 13.01 14.84 14.21
CA ASP A 23 13.02 14.66 15.65
C ASP A 23 12.29 15.83 16.33
N ARG A 24 12.49 17.06 15.83
CA ARG A 24 11.71 18.24 16.25
C ARG A 24 10.23 18.10 15.87
N LEU A 25 9.93 17.61 14.66
CA LEU A 25 8.57 17.36 14.23
C LEU A 25 7.87 16.34 15.15
N ARG A 26 8.60 15.28 15.58
CA ARG A 26 8.08 14.30 16.54
C ARG A 26 7.73 14.95 17.88
N GLU A 27 8.58 15.82 18.39
CA GLU A 27 8.36 16.52 19.65
C GLU A 27 7.15 17.45 19.62
N THR A 28 6.91 18.13 18.51
CA THR A 28 5.84 19.14 18.40
C THR A 28 4.52 18.56 17.92
N GLU A 29 4.53 17.70 16.90
CA GLU A 29 3.32 17.24 16.20
C GLU A 29 2.91 15.81 16.57
N TYR A 30 3.84 15.01 17.13
CA TYR A 30 3.62 13.59 17.44
C TYR A 30 4.02 13.24 18.88
N SER A 31 4.14 14.22 19.76
CA SER A 31 4.58 14.06 21.17
C SER A 31 3.79 13.00 21.95
N ARG A 32 2.57 12.68 21.53
CA ARG A 32 1.75 11.61 22.10
C ARG A 32 2.40 10.22 22.04
N LEU A 33 3.30 9.97 21.05
CA LEU A 33 4.06 8.71 20.98
C LEU A 33 4.92 8.53 22.22
N ASP A 34 5.71 9.55 22.54
CA ASP A 34 6.67 9.49 23.64
C ASP A 34 5.95 9.57 24.99
N ARG A 35 4.91 10.42 25.11
CA ARG A 35 4.07 10.50 26.33
C ARG A 35 3.39 9.19 26.68
N GLN A 36 3.04 8.38 25.70
CA GLN A 36 2.39 7.08 25.89
C GLN A 36 3.37 5.90 25.84
N GLY A 37 4.68 6.16 25.69
CA GLY A 37 5.72 5.13 25.60
C GLY A 37 5.60 4.21 24.38
N GLN A 38 4.94 4.68 23.30
CA GLN A 38 4.66 3.89 22.11
C GLN A 38 5.81 3.94 21.12
N THR A 39 6.28 2.77 20.69
CA THR A 39 7.18 2.59 19.55
C THR A 39 6.36 2.10 18.37
N TYR A 40 6.08 3.01 17.42
CA TYR A 40 5.22 2.70 16.28
C TYR A 40 6.05 2.22 15.08
N LEU A 41 5.92 0.95 14.74
CA LEU A 41 6.62 0.29 13.63
C LEU A 41 5.65 -0.42 12.65
N ASP A 42 4.48 0.18 12.41
CA ASP A 42 3.49 -0.32 11.43
C ASP A 42 3.09 0.72 10.38
N TYR A 43 4.04 1.55 9.92
CA TYR A 43 3.76 2.60 8.93
C TYR A 43 3.27 2.09 7.58
N THR A 44 3.61 0.86 7.18
CA THR A 44 3.04 0.25 5.97
C THR A 44 1.54 -0.09 6.15
N GLY A 45 1.09 -0.28 7.38
CA GLY A 45 -0.31 -0.48 7.72
C GLY A 45 -1.09 0.82 7.73
N ALA A 46 -0.55 1.86 8.38
CA ALA A 46 -1.12 3.20 8.42
C ALA A 46 -0.04 4.24 8.73
N GLY A 47 -0.11 5.41 8.12
CA GLY A 47 0.63 6.59 8.57
C GLY A 47 0.12 7.08 9.93
N LEU A 48 0.88 7.97 10.55
CA LEU A 48 0.42 8.74 11.71
C LEU A 48 0.11 10.17 11.28
N TYR A 49 -0.88 10.77 11.91
CA TYR A 49 -1.29 12.15 11.64
C TYR A 49 -0.60 13.14 12.59
N ALA A 50 -0.23 14.29 12.06
CA ALA A 50 0.23 15.43 12.85
C ALA A 50 -0.93 16.07 13.61
N GLU A 51 -0.65 16.68 14.78
CA GLU A 51 -1.64 17.38 15.59
C GLU A 51 -2.22 18.57 14.80
N SER A 52 -1.37 19.29 14.11
CA SER A 52 -1.77 20.45 13.27
C SER A 52 -2.75 20.08 12.15
N GLN A 53 -2.66 18.86 11.57
CA GLN A 53 -3.62 18.41 10.55
C GLN A 53 -5.04 18.36 11.12
N VAL A 54 -5.20 17.80 12.32
CA VAL A 54 -6.51 17.69 12.98
C VAL A 54 -7.04 19.04 13.37
N LEU A 55 -6.21 19.90 13.97
CA LEU A 55 -6.60 21.23 14.41
C LEU A 55 -7.00 22.15 13.23
N ARG A 56 -6.25 22.11 12.13
CA ARG A 56 -6.59 22.87 10.91
C ARG A 56 -7.92 22.41 10.32
N HIS A 57 -8.13 21.11 10.20
CA HIS A 57 -9.40 20.59 9.69
C HIS A 57 -10.57 20.90 10.61
N GLN A 58 -10.41 20.75 11.93
CA GLN A 58 -11.43 21.11 12.89
C GLN A 58 -11.81 22.59 12.79
N ARG A 59 -10.83 23.49 12.68
CA ARG A 59 -11.08 24.94 12.51
C ARG A 59 -11.86 25.22 11.25
N LEU A 60 -11.48 24.63 10.10
CA LEU A 60 -12.20 24.78 8.85
C LEU A 60 -13.69 24.41 8.98
N LEU A 61 -13.98 23.29 9.67
CA LEU A 61 -15.36 22.84 9.88
C LEU A 61 -16.15 23.74 10.86
N LEU A 62 -15.48 24.35 11.85
CA LEU A 62 -16.13 25.25 12.82
C LEU A 62 -16.40 26.65 12.22
N ASP A 63 -15.52 27.10 11.33
CA ASP A 63 -15.60 28.42 10.73
C ASP A 63 -16.52 28.48 9.49
N GLY A 64 -16.79 27.29 8.84
CA GLY A 64 -17.55 27.19 7.60
C GLY A 64 -18.92 26.55 7.77
N VAL A 65 -19.79 26.77 6.76
CA VAL A 65 -21.07 26.08 6.62
C VAL A 65 -21.09 25.36 5.28
N PHE A 66 -21.06 24.02 5.30
CA PHE A 66 -20.93 23.20 4.11
C PHE A 66 -22.16 22.33 3.91
N GLY A 67 -22.75 22.41 2.71
CA GLY A 67 -23.92 21.62 2.30
C GLY A 67 -23.54 20.49 1.35
N ASN A 68 -24.55 19.68 0.97
CA ASN A 68 -24.37 18.62 -0.01
C ASN A 68 -23.94 19.22 -1.37
N PRO A 69 -22.82 18.79 -1.97
CA PRO A 69 -22.24 19.39 -3.18
C PRO A 69 -23.07 19.24 -4.46
N HIS A 70 -24.19 18.49 -4.42
CA HIS A 70 -25.06 18.28 -5.57
C HIS A 70 -26.08 19.43 -5.81
N SER A 71 -25.80 20.64 -5.31
CA SER A 71 -26.65 21.82 -5.47
C SER A 71 -25.79 23.08 -5.72
N SER A 72 -26.43 24.13 -6.28
CA SER A 72 -25.79 25.43 -6.57
C SER A 72 -26.04 26.49 -5.49
N ASN A 73 -26.64 26.14 -4.35
CA ASN A 73 -26.76 27.09 -3.24
C ASN A 73 -25.39 27.40 -2.59
N PRO A 74 -25.23 28.50 -1.85
CA PRO A 74 -23.93 28.96 -1.36
C PRO A 74 -23.16 27.89 -0.53
N THR A 75 -23.84 27.14 0.34
CA THR A 75 -23.19 26.14 1.18
C THR A 75 -22.75 24.90 0.40
N SER A 76 -23.49 24.53 -0.63
CA SER A 76 -23.14 23.43 -1.56
C SER A 76 -21.98 23.83 -2.46
N THR A 77 -21.97 25.08 -2.96
CA THR A 77 -20.85 25.61 -3.74
C THR A 77 -19.55 25.62 -2.93
N ALA A 78 -19.61 26.08 -1.67
CA ALA A 78 -18.46 26.03 -0.77
C ALA A 78 -17.90 24.62 -0.57
N ALA A 79 -18.77 23.60 -0.43
CA ALA A 79 -18.35 22.22 -0.35
C ALA A 79 -17.73 21.72 -1.67
N THR A 80 -18.30 22.11 -2.82
CA THR A 80 -17.76 21.76 -4.14
C THR A 80 -16.38 22.36 -4.37
N GLU A 81 -16.16 23.61 -3.99
CA GLU A 81 -14.85 24.27 -4.10
C GLU A 81 -13.76 23.52 -3.32
N LEU A 82 -14.07 23.09 -2.09
CA LEU A 82 -13.14 22.29 -1.27
C LEU A 82 -12.85 20.93 -1.88
N ILE A 83 -13.82 20.28 -2.52
CA ILE A 83 -13.62 19.01 -3.22
C ILE A 83 -12.68 19.21 -4.42
N GLU A 84 -12.91 20.23 -5.22
CA GLU A 84 -12.08 20.50 -6.40
C GLU A 84 -10.67 20.97 -6.01
N GLU A 85 -10.51 21.68 -4.90
CA GLU A 85 -9.20 21.99 -4.33
C GLU A 85 -8.45 20.70 -3.92
N ALA A 86 -9.14 19.76 -3.28
CA ALA A 86 -8.54 18.47 -2.93
C ALA A 86 -8.12 17.68 -4.18
N ARG A 87 -8.90 17.71 -5.29
CA ARG A 87 -8.50 17.08 -6.56
C ARG A 87 -7.23 17.70 -7.12
N LYS A 88 -7.17 19.01 -7.17
CA LYS A 88 -5.99 19.75 -7.65
C LYS A 88 -4.75 19.45 -6.80
N SER A 89 -4.92 19.43 -5.48
CA SER A 89 -3.83 19.08 -4.55
C SER A 89 -3.29 17.68 -4.80
N VAL A 90 -4.17 16.69 -5.06
CA VAL A 90 -3.75 15.33 -5.40
C VAL A 90 -2.98 15.31 -6.74
N LEU A 91 -3.50 15.95 -7.78
CA LEU A 91 -2.82 16.01 -9.07
C LEU A 91 -1.45 16.68 -8.97
N CYS A 92 -1.37 17.80 -8.24
CA CYS A 92 -0.12 18.54 -8.02
C CYS A 92 0.91 17.66 -7.29
N PHE A 93 0.52 16.97 -6.21
CA PHE A 93 1.41 16.12 -5.41
C PHE A 93 2.03 14.98 -6.24
N PHE A 94 1.27 14.41 -7.17
CA PHE A 94 1.72 13.34 -8.05
C PHE A 94 2.27 13.84 -9.40
N ASN A 95 2.47 15.15 -9.58
CA ASN A 95 2.90 15.77 -10.84
C ASN A 95 2.10 15.26 -12.05
N ALA A 96 0.79 15.21 -11.90
CA ALA A 96 -0.17 14.75 -12.90
C ALA A 96 -0.89 15.93 -13.54
N SER A 97 -0.82 16.04 -14.88
CA SER A 97 -1.53 17.09 -15.63
C SER A 97 -3.04 16.89 -15.57
N GLU A 98 -3.81 17.96 -15.36
CA GLU A 98 -5.28 17.92 -15.45
C GLU A 98 -5.79 17.59 -16.85
N GLU A 99 -4.98 17.81 -17.89
CA GLU A 99 -5.30 17.44 -19.27
C GLU A 99 -5.26 15.93 -19.46
N ASP A 100 -4.30 15.23 -18.81
CA ASP A 100 -4.07 13.81 -18.96
C ASP A 100 -4.76 12.96 -17.88
N TYR A 101 -4.94 13.49 -16.68
CA TYR A 101 -5.42 12.76 -15.51
C TYR A 101 -6.70 13.34 -14.91
N VAL A 102 -7.38 12.49 -14.18
CA VAL A 102 -8.50 12.85 -13.32
C VAL A 102 -8.39 12.09 -12.01
N VAL A 103 -8.75 12.74 -10.92
CA VAL A 103 -8.89 12.10 -9.60
C VAL A 103 -10.34 11.71 -9.38
N ILE A 104 -10.57 10.48 -8.99
CA ILE A 104 -11.88 9.94 -8.62
C ILE A 104 -11.77 9.56 -7.14
N PHE A 105 -12.55 10.21 -6.29
CA PHE A 105 -12.52 9.90 -4.86
C PHE A 105 -13.29 8.62 -4.56
N THR A 106 -12.73 7.81 -3.69
CA THR A 106 -13.28 6.54 -3.22
C THR A 106 -13.11 6.43 -1.70
N SER A 107 -13.68 5.42 -1.08
CA SER A 107 -13.51 5.20 0.36
C SER A 107 -12.07 4.79 0.76
N ASN A 108 -11.32 4.21 -0.16
CA ASN A 108 -9.93 3.75 0.05
C ASN A 108 -9.38 3.18 -1.27
N ALA A 109 -8.10 2.77 -1.30
CA ALA A 109 -7.49 2.14 -2.47
C ALA A 109 -8.23 0.87 -2.93
N SER A 110 -8.82 0.08 -2.03
CA SER A 110 -9.60 -1.11 -2.41
C SER A 110 -10.86 -0.74 -3.18
N GLY A 111 -11.52 0.37 -2.82
CA GLY A 111 -12.65 0.93 -3.60
C GLY A 111 -12.20 1.37 -5.00
N ALA A 112 -11.04 2.01 -5.11
CA ALA A 112 -10.45 2.38 -6.40
C ALA A 112 -10.12 1.16 -7.27
N LEU A 113 -9.52 0.12 -6.68
CA LEU A 113 -9.21 -1.15 -7.36
C LEU A 113 -10.47 -1.89 -7.80
N LYS A 114 -11.50 -1.95 -6.95
CA LYS A 114 -12.80 -2.53 -7.30
C LYS A 114 -13.41 -1.79 -8.48
N LEU A 115 -13.39 -0.46 -8.48
CA LEU A 115 -13.91 0.37 -9.57
C LEU A 115 -13.25 0.02 -10.91
N VAL A 116 -11.91 -0.11 -10.94
CA VAL A 116 -11.20 -0.57 -12.15
C VAL A 116 -11.63 -1.99 -12.51
N GLY A 117 -11.62 -2.94 -11.58
CA GLY A 117 -11.93 -4.35 -11.85
C GLY A 117 -13.33 -4.56 -12.42
N GLU A 118 -14.34 -3.92 -11.82
CA GLU A 118 -15.73 -4.06 -12.27
C GLU A 118 -16.02 -3.37 -13.62
N ALA A 119 -15.29 -2.29 -13.92
CA ALA A 119 -15.55 -1.46 -15.09
C ALA A 119 -14.58 -1.74 -16.26
N TYR A 120 -13.45 -2.40 -16.05
CA TYR A 120 -12.50 -2.71 -17.12
C TYR A 120 -13.14 -3.65 -18.15
N PRO A 121 -13.02 -3.37 -19.46
CA PRO A 121 -13.76 -4.09 -20.50
C PRO A 121 -13.13 -5.45 -20.85
N PHE A 122 -12.96 -6.32 -19.86
CA PHE A 122 -12.48 -7.68 -20.06
C PHE A 122 -13.40 -8.47 -20.99
N THR A 123 -12.81 -9.29 -21.84
CA THR A 123 -13.48 -10.25 -22.73
C THR A 123 -12.62 -11.52 -22.80
N SER A 124 -13.09 -12.55 -23.51
CA SER A 124 -12.29 -13.76 -23.80
C SER A 124 -11.02 -13.49 -24.60
N GLN A 125 -10.87 -12.31 -25.19
CA GLN A 125 -9.68 -11.85 -25.91
C GLN A 125 -8.76 -10.98 -25.01
N SER A 126 -9.08 -10.84 -23.73
CA SER A 126 -8.30 -10.03 -22.81
C SER A 126 -7.33 -10.89 -21.98
N THR A 127 -6.21 -10.29 -21.60
CA THR A 127 -5.30 -10.85 -20.58
C THR A 127 -5.20 -9.91 -19.38
N TYR A 128 -5.38 -10.46 -18.18
CA TYR A 128 -5.04 -9.81 -16.93
C TYR A 128 -3.73 -10.39 -16.40
N LEU A 129 -2.65 -9.62 -16.50
CA LEU A 129 -1.33 -9.97 -16.00
C LEU A 129 -1.08 -9.24 -14.68
N LEU A 130 -0.61 -9.97 -13.67
CA LEU A 130 -0.27 -9.35 -12.39
C LEU A 130 0.97 -10.02 -11.77
N THR A 131 1.79 -9.27 -11.04
CA THR A 131 2.90 -9.85 -10.30
C THR A 131 2.39 -10.70 -9.14
N PHE A 132 3.15 -11.72 -8.78
CA PHE A 132 2.73 -12.68 -7.76
C PHE A 132 2.64 -12.07 -6.35
N ASP A 133 3.31 -10.95 -6.09
CA ASP A 133 3.37 -10.24 -4.82
C ASP A 133 2.38 -9.07 -4.70
N ASN A 134 1.24 -9.15 -5.37
CA ASN A 134 0.19 -8.16 -5.27
C ASN A 134 -0.65 -8.29 -3.98
N HIS A 135 -1.17 -7.15 -3.54
CA HIS A 135 -2.16 -7.10 -2.46
C HIS A 135 -3.48 -7.77 -2.88
N ASN A 136 -4.23 -8.33 -1.91
CA ASN A 136 -5.52 -9.00 -2.14
C ASN A 136 -6.51 -8.18 -2.96
N SER A 137 -6.55 -6.86 -2.79
CA SER A 137 -7.47 -6.01 -3.54
C SER A 137 -7.13 -5.94 -5.04
N VAL A 138 -5.86 -6.12 -5.42
CA VAL A 138 -5.43 -6.27 -6.82
C VAL A 138 -5.73 -7.69 -7.31
N ASN A 139 -5.41 -8.71 -6.50
CA ASN A 139 -5.74 -10.10 -6.80
C ASN A 139 -7.25 -10.30 -7.04
N GLY A 140 -8.10 -9.60 -6.29
CA GLY A 140 -9.56 -9.69 -6.43
C GLY A 140 -10.10 -9.26 -7.80
N ILE A 141 -9.36 -8.46 -8.58
CA ILE A 141 -9.73 -8.08 -9.95
C ILE A 141 -9.82 -9.31 -10.87
N ARG A 142 -9.07 -10.38 -10.58
CA ARG A 142 -9.12 -11.62 -11.34
C ARG A 142 -10.53 -12.23 -11.40
N GLU A 143 -11.34 -12.05 -10.38
CA GLU A 143 -12.70 -12.59 -10.34
C GLU A 143 -13.58 -11.92 -11.42
N TYR A 144 -13.43 -10.60 -11.63
CA TYR A 144 -14.09 -9.89 -12.73
C TYR A 144 -13.54 -10.32 -14.09
N ALA A 145 -12.22 -10.51 -14.21
CA ALA A 145 -11.58 -10.95 -15.44
C ALA A 145 -12.06 -12.37 -15.83
N LEU A 146 -12.01 -13.31 -14.88
CA LEU A 146 -12.45 -14.70 -15.10
C LEU A 146 -13.95 -14.79 -15.43
N ALA A 147 -14.81 -14.02 -14.73
CA ALA A 147 -16.25 -13.98 -15.00
C ALA A 147 -16.59 -13.52 -16.42
N ARG A 148 -15.69 -12.76 -17.06
CA ARG A 148 -15.81 -12.28 -18.45
C ARG A 148 -15.00 -13.11 -19.46
N GLY A 149 -14.44 -14.25 -19.02
CA GLY A 149 -13.68 -15.19 -19.84
C GLY A 149 -12.25 -14.77 -20.16
N ALA A 150 -11.72 -13.72 -19.52
CA ALA A 150 -10.36 -13.27 -19.75
C ALA A 150 -9.31 -14.25 -19.20
N HIS A 151 -8.10 -14.20 -19.76
CA HIS A 151 -6.98 -14.99 -19.29
C HIS A 151 -6.28 -14.28 -18.15
N VAL A 152 -6.12 -14.96 -17.00
CA VAL A 152 -5.36 -14.45 -15.84
C VAL A 152 -3.98 -15.10 -15.80
N LYS A 153 -2.94 -14.30 -15.71
CA LYS A 153 -1.54 -14.75 -15.66
C LYS A 153 -0.79 -14.05 -14.52
N TYR A 154 0.05 -14.81 -13.84
CA TYR A 154 0.89 -14.29 -12.77
C TYR A 154 2.35 -14.25 -13.19
N LEU A 155 2.97 -13.09 -13.05
CA LEU A 155 4.41 -12.89 -13.22
C LEU A 155 5.11 -13.27 -11.91
N PRO A 156 5.96 -14.32 -11.89
CA PRO A 156 6.53 -14.84 -10.66
C PRO A 156 7.59 -13.91 -10.06
N VAL A 157 7.65 -13.88 -8.72
CA VAL A 157 8.77 -13.31 -7.96
C VAL A 157 9.62 -14.45 -7.39
N LEU A 158 10.93 -14.21 -7.26
CA LEU A 158 11.91 -15.26 -6.95
C LEU A 158 12.42 -15.15 -5.50
N PRO A 159 12.22 -16.21 -4.67
CA PRO A 159 12.86 -16.28 -3.35
C PRO A 159 14.40 -16.35 -3.46
N PRO A 160 15.15 -15.91 -2.45
CA PRO A 160 14.68 -15.31 -1.20
C PRO A 160 14.42 -13.82 -1.31
N ARG A 161 14.84 -13.16 -2.41
CA ARG A 161 14.75 -11.70 -2.59
C ARG A 161 13.37 -11.21 -2.98
N LEU A 162 12.48 -12.08 -3.44
CA LEU A 162 11.12 -11.80 -3.89
C LEU A 162 11.07 -10.70 -4.96
N ARG A 163 12.04 -10.69 -5.88
CA ARG A 163 12.10 -9.83 -7.07
C ARG A 163 11.67 -10.60 -8.30
N VAL A 164 11.09 -9.90 -9.25
CA VAL A 164 10.85 -10.44 -10.60
C VAL A 164 12.19 -10.54 -11.33
N ALA A 165 12.41 -11.62 -12.08
CA ALA A 165 13.51 -11.71 -13.04
C ALA A 165 13.15 -10.88 -14.30
N GLU A 166 14.07 -10.04 -14.78
CA GLU A 166 13.78 -9.10 -15.87
C GLU A 166 13.40 -9.78 -17.19
N ASP A 167 14.03 -10.90 -17.52
CA ASP A 167 13.72 -11.73 -18.69
C ASP A 167 12.27 -12.26 -18.65
N ARG A 168 11.75 -12.57 -17.46
CA ARG A 168 10.38 -13.03 -17.28
C ARG A 168 9.34 -11.95 -17.54
N LEU A 169 9.66 -10.67 -17.29
CA LEU A 169 8.75 -9.57 -17.60
C LEU A 169 8.47 -9.49 -19.09
N ASP A 170 9.52 -9.48 -19.92
CA ASP A 170 9.38 -9.33 -21.37
C ASP A 170 8.62 -10.53 -21.98
N GLU A 171 8.88 -11.77 -21.49
CA GLU A 171 8.11 -12.97 -21.86
C GLU A 171 6.61 -12.83 -21.56
N HIS A 172 6.27 -12.25 -20.40
CA HIS A 172 4.87 -12.10 -20.00
C HIS A 172 4.18 -10.93 -20.67
N LEU A 173 4.89 -9.83 -20.94
CA LEU A 173 4.34 -8.72 -21.72
C LEU A 173 4.04 -9.12 -23.18
N ALA A 174 4.76 -10.07 -23.73
CA ALA A 174 4.47 -10.64 -25.06
C ALA A 174 3.14 -11.46 -25.10
N LEU A 175 2.47 -11.68 -23.95
CA LEU A 175 1.16 -12.33 -23.89
C LEU A 175 0.00 -11.37 -24.21
N ALA A 176 0.26 -10.09 -24.50
CA ALA A 176 -0.76 -9.14 -24.92
C ALA A 176 -1.48 -9.65 -26.19
N ARG A 177 -2.79 -9.50 -26.20
CA ARG A 177 -3.63 -9.91 -27.33
C ARG A 177 -4.04 -8.68 -28.13
N GLU A 178 -3.85 -8.72 -29.45
CA GLU A 178 -4.08 -7.57 -30.35
C GLU A 178 -5.54 -7.08 -30.33
N ASP A 179 -6.50 -8.01 -30.28
CA ASP A 179 -7.94 -7.70 -30.31
C ASP A 179 -8.56 -7.57 -28.90
N GLY A 180 -7.73 -7.55 -27.84
CA GLY A 180 -8.16 -7.53 -26.45
C GLY A 180 -7.77 -6.29 -25.68
N HIS A 181 -8.51 -5.99 -24.62
CA HIS A 181 -8.07 -5.06 -23.62
C HIS A 181 -7.20 -5.79 -22.60
N ASN A 182 -5.92 -5.46 -22.54
CA ASN A 182 -4.95 -6.12 -21.67
C ASN A 182 -4.59 -5.21 -20.49
N LEU A 183 -4.67 -5.74 -19.28
CA LEU A 183 -4.34 -5.01 -18.04
C LEU A 183 -3.16 -5.65 -17.33
N PHE A 184 -2.08 -4.90 -17.15
CA PHE A 184 -0.95 -5.29 -16.33
C PHE A 184 -1.01 -4.58 -14.98
N ALA A 185 -1.06 -5.35 -13.87
CA ALA A 185 -1.15 -4.83 -12.51
C ALA A 185 0.07 -5.24 -11.68
N TYR A 186 0.74 -4.26 -11.06
CA TYR A 186 1.83 -4.54 -10.14
C TYR A 186 1.94 -3.47 -9.05
N PRO A 187 2.48 -3.81 -7.84
CA PRO A 187 2.73 -2.82 -6.82
C PRO A 187 4.01 -2.04 -7.14
N ALA A 188 3.98 -0.72 -7.05
CA ALA A 188 5.21 0.08 -7.07
C ALA A 188 6.15 -0.34 -5.94
N GLN A 189 5.58 -0.76 -4.80
CA GLN A 189 6.29 -1.35 -3.66
C GLN A 189 5.45 -2.45 -3.03
N SER A 190 6.02 -3.67 -2.95
CA SER A 190 5.38 -4.78 -2.26
C SER A 190 5.18 -4.47 -0.77
N ASN A 191 3.96 -4.60 -0.28
CA ASN A 191 3.64 -4.40 1.13
C ASN A 191 4.11 -5.54 2.04
N PHE A 192 4.57 -6.66 1.46
CA PHE A 192 5.16 -7.79 2.17
C PHE A 192 6.69 -7.67 2.23
N SER A 193 7.35 -7.75 1.08
CA SER A 193 8.83 -7.79 0.97
C SER A 193 9.49 -6.42 0.97
N SER A 194 8.70 -5.37 0.77
CA SER A 194 9.14 -3.99 0.53
C SER A 194 9.98 -3.81 -0.75
N VAL A 195 10.01 -4.80 -1.64
CA VAL A 195 10.61 -4.67 -2.98
C VAL A 195 9.94 -3.52 -3.71
N GLN A 196 10.72 -2.60 -4.22
CA GLN A 196 10.29 -1.61 -5.20
C GLN A 196 10.52 -2.16 -6.59
N HIS A 197 9.42 -2.31 -7.35
CA HIS A 197 9.49 -2.69 -8.75
C HIS A 197 9.82 -1.46 -9.61
N PRO A 198 10.54 -1.66 -10.73
CA PRO A 198 10.89 -0.56 -11.62
C PRO A 198 9.65 0.14 -12.21
N LEU A 199 9.61 1.47 -12.12
CA LEU A 199 8.54 2.26 -12.73
C LEU A 199 8.65 2.28 -14.27
N GLU A 200 9.85 2.02 -14.80
CA GLU A 200 10.12 1.84 -16.23
C GLU A 200 9.28 0.73 -16.89
N TRP A 201 8.75 -0.20 -16.08
CA TRP A 201 7.85 -1.24 -16.59
C TRP A 201 6.54 -0.69 -17.16
N ILE A 202 6.12 0.51 -16.73
CA ILE A 202 4.96 1.20 -17.29
C ILE A 202 5.17 1.45 -18.79
N LEU A 203 6.34 2.00 -19.14
CA LEU A 203 6.66 2.31 -20.54
C LEU A 203 6.83 1.04 -21.40
N LYS A 204 7.44 0.00 -20.82
CA LYS A 204 7.57 -1.31 -21.48
C LYS A 204 6.19 -1.94 -21.74
N ALA A 205 5.31 -1.89 -20.76
CA ALA A 205 3.97 -2.44 -20.85
C ALA A 205 3.12 -1.69 -21.88
N HIS A 206 3.17 -0.36 -21.89
CA HIS A 206 2.49 0.45 -22.92
C HIS A 206 2.98 0.11 -24.34
N ALA A 207 4.31 -0.02 -24.52
CA ALA A 207 4.89 -0.38 -25.80
C ALA A 207 4.44 -1.79 -26.28
N ALA A 208 4.07 -2.67 -25.34
CA ALA A 208 3.56 -4.02 -25.60
C ALA A 208 2.03 -4.11 -25.64
N GLY A 209 1.30 -2.98 -25.63
CA GLY A 209 -0.17 -2.94 -25.76
C GLY A 209 -0.97 -3.20 -24.47
N TRP A 210 -0.37 -2.94 -23.31
CA TRP A 210 -1.04 -3.06 -22.00
C TRP A 210 -1.48 -1.71 -21.45
N ASP A 211 -2.65 -1.67 -20.81
CA ASP A 211 -2.95 -0.66 -19.81
C ASP A 211 -2.29 -1.05 -18.48
N VAL A 212 -1.83 -0.07 -17.70
CA VAL A 212 -1.09 -0.33 -16.47
C VAL A 212 -1.86 0.15 -15.22
N LEU A 213 -2.09 -0.79 -14.31
CA LEU A 213 -2.56 -0.51 -12.95
C LEU A 213 -1.36 -0.59 -12.00
N LEU A 214 -0.93 0.56 -11.48
CA LEU A 214 0.17 0.69 -10.54
C LEU A 214 -0.35 0.85 -9.11
N ASP A 215 -0.29 -0.20 -8.29
CA ASP A 215 -0.63 -0.06 -6.87
C ASP A 215 0.46 0.71 -6.13
N ALA A 216 0.21 2.00 -5.89
CA ALA A 216 1.13 2.89 -5.19
C ALA A 216 0.85 3.02 -3.69
N ALA A 217 -0.12 2.27 -3.12
CA ALA A 217 -0.57 2.44 -1.74
C ALA A 217 0.53 2.22 -0.67
N ALA A 218 1.52 1.36 -0.94
CA ALA A 218 2.67 1.17 -0.06
C ALA A 218 3.90 1.98 -0.47
N PHE A 219 3.92 2.58 -1.66
CA PHE A 219 5.02 3.36 -2.22
C PHE A 219 4.92 4.85 -1.89
N ALA A 220 3.76 5.45 -2.18
CA ALA A 220 3.50 6.88 -2.05
C ALA A 220 3.73 7.47 -0.64
N PRO A 221 3.57 6.72 0.48
CA PRO A 221 3.85 7.27 1.81
C PRO A 221 5.29 7.73 2.05
N THR A 222 6.27 7.17 1.33
CA THR A 222 7.70 7.40 1.59
C THR A 222 8.53 7.64 0.34
N ASN A 223 7.88 7.75 -0.83
CA ASN A 223 8.56 7.96 -2.11
C ASN A 223 7.75 8.90 -2.99
N ARG A 224 8.43 9.74 -3.76
CA ARG A 224 7.77 10.51 -4.83
C ARG A 224 7.34 9.58 -5.97
N LEU A 225 6.13 9.82 -6.45
CA LEU A 225 5.64 9.24 -7.69
C LEU A 225 5.29 10.37 -8.65
N ASP A 226 6.01 10.47 -9.73
CA ASP A 226 5.83 11.46 -10.78
C ASP A 226 5.08 10.83 -11.96
N LEU A 227 3.80 11.20 -12.15
CA LEU A 227 2.97 10.63 -13.20
C LEU A 227 3.19 11.26 -14.57
N THR A 228 3.93 12.37 -14.67
CA THR A 228 4.43 12.89 -15.93
C THR A 228 5.57 12.01 -16.45
N ALA A 229 6.48 11.61 -15.57
CA ALA A 229 7.61 10.73 -15.94
C ALA A 229 7.16 9.26 -16.09
N TRP A 230 6.25 8.80 -15.26
CA TRP A 230 5.77 7.41 -15.19
C TRP A 230 4.26 7.34 -15.36
N PRO A 231 3.75 7.43 -16.60
CA PRO A 231 2.36 7.65 -16.92
C PRO A 231 1.48 6.39 -16.76
N ALA A 232 1.36 5.84 -15.55
CA ALA A 232 0.46 4.73 -15.27
C ALA A 232 -1.00 5.09 -15.55
N ASP A 233 -1.79 4.14 -16.01
CA ASP A 233 -3.18 4.39 -16.40
C ASP A 233 -4.13 4.47 -15.22
N PHE A 234 -3.88 3.67 -14.18
CA PHE A 234 -4.70 3.59 -12.97
C PHE A 234 -3.80 3.52 -11.73
N VAL A 235 -3.93 4.49 -10.84
CA VAL A 235 -3.12 4.56 -9.60
C VAL A 235 -4.05 4.68 -8.39
N PRO A 236 -4.30 3.60 -7.65
CA PRO A 236 -5.08 3.63 -6.42
C PRO A 236 -4.25 4.18 -5.25
N ILE A 237 -4.87 5.05 -4.44
CA ILE A 237 -4.27 5.70 -3.28
C ILE A 237 -5.16 5.55 -2.04
N SER A 238 -4.55 5.33 -0.88
CA SER A 238 -5.17 5.45 0.45
C SER A 238 -4.47 6.54 1.25
N PHE A 239 -5.13 7.66 1.48
CA PHE A 239 -4.52 8.81 2.12
C PHE A 239 -4.10 8.55 3.57
N TYR A 240 -4.85 7.71 4.32
CA TYR A 240 -4.49 7.35 5.68
C TYR A 240 -3.14 6.63 5.81
N LYS A 241 -2.66 5.99 4.73
CA LYS A 241 -1.32 5.40 4.70
C LYS A 241 -0.23 6.46 4.52
N MET A 242 -0.54 7.56 3.86
CA MET A 242 0.42 8.63 3.59
C MET A 242 0.64 9.52 4.80
N PHE A 243 -0.43 10.03 5.38
CA PHE A 243 -0.39 11.02 6.45
C PHE A 243 -1.41 10.77 7.60
N GLY A 244 -1.94 9.57 7.72
CA GLY A 244 -2.72 9.07 8.86
C GLY A 244 -4.17 9.52 8.93
N TYR A 245 -4.53 10.69 8.42
CA TYR A 245 -5.85 11.30 8.52
C TYR A 245 -6.21 12.08 7.24
N PRO A 246 -7.44 11.93 6.70
CA PRO A 246 -8.56 11.18 7.23
C PRO A 246 -8.54 9.69 6.85
N THR A 247 -9.25 8.86 7.60
CA THR A 247 -9.63 7.51 7.18
C THR A 247 -10.93 7.56 6.36
N GLY A 248 -11.25 6.49 5.62
CA GLY A 248 -12.47 6.44 4.80
C GLY A 248 -12.43 7.35 3.57
N VAL A 249 -11.25 7.79 3.17
CA VAL A 249 -10.99 8.55 1.93
C VAL A 249 -9.78 7.98 1.22
N GLY A 250 -9.95 7.67 -0.04
CA GLY A 250 -8.93 7.29 -1.00
C GLY A 250 -9.22 7.87 -2.36
N ALA A 251 -8.40 7.54 -3.34
CA ALA A 251 -8.59 8.00 -4.72
C ALA A 251 -8.12 6.97 -5.73
N LEU A 252 -8.70 7.03 -6.92
CA LEU A 252 -8.15 6.53 -8.16
C LEU A 252 -7.65 7.73 -8.97
N ILE A 253 -6.36 7.82 -9.21
CA ILE A 253 -5.80 8.75 -10.18
C ILE A 253 -5.76 7.99 -11.51
N ALA A 254 -6.56 8.42 -12.48
CA ALA A 254 -6.72 7.71 -13.74
C ALA A 254 -6.37 8.59 -14.94
N ARG A 255 -5.64 8.00 -15.90
CA ARG A 255 -5.45 8.67 -17.20
C ARG A 255 -6.78 8.77 -17.93
N ARG A 256 -7.11 9.96 -18.40
CA ARG A 256 -8.37 10.22 -19.12
C ARG A 256 -8.58 9.29 -20.31
N GLN A 257 -7.49 8.94 -21.02
CA GLN A 257 -7.54 8.04 -22.16
C GLN A 257 -7.93 6.61 -21.74
N ALA A 258 -7.35 6.10 -20.65
CA ALA A 258 -7.66 4.78 -20.11
C ALA A 258 -9.06 4.74 -19.46
N LEU A 259 -9.44 5.83 -18.78
CA LEU A 259 -10.75 5.94 -18.17
C LEU A 259 -11.91 5.85 -19.18
N LYS A 260 -11.72 6.37 -20.40
CA LYS A 260 -12.72 6.25 -21.50
C LYS A 260 -13.01 4.81 -21.90
N LYS A 261 -12.12 3.85 -21.59
CA LYS A 261 -12.33 2.42 -21.86
C LYS A 261 -13.26 1.77 -20.84
N LEU A 262 -13.35 2.32 -19.61
CA LEU A 262 -14.11 1.73 -18.52
C LEU A 262 -15.62 1.79 -18.80
N GLN A 263 -16.28 0.67 -18.54
CA GLN A 263 -17.71 0.49 -18.72
C GLN A 263 -18.35 0.19 -17.36
N ARG A 264 -19.07 1.20 -16.83
CA ARG A 264 -19.76 1.03 -15.54
C ARG A 264 -20.83 -0.05 -15.64
N PRO A 265 -20.82 -1.10 -14.79
CA PRO A 265 -21.83 -2.16 -14.82
C PRO A 265 -23.19 -1.74 -14.25
N TRP A 266 -23.23 -0.60 -13.55
CA TRP A 266 -24.43 -0.04 -12.92
C TRP A 266 -24.27 1.48 -12.76
N PHE A 267 -25.34 2.13 -12.32
CA PHE A 267 -25.31 3.56 -11.99
C PHE A 267 -25.83 3.82 -10.58
N ALA A 268 -25.36 4.89 -9.98
CA ALA A 268 -25.70 5.32 -8.63
C ALA A 268 -26.22 6.77 -8.61
N GLY A 269 -26.74 7.21 -7.47
CA GLY A 269 -26.96 8.64 -7.22
C GLY A 269 -25.63 9.38 -7.37
N GLY A 270 -25.64 10.55 -8.01
CA GLY A 270 -24.45 11.34 -8.32
C GLY A 270 -23.72 10.96 -9.60
N THR A 271 -23.83 9.70 -10.09
CA THR A 271 -23.10 9.24 -11.29
C THR A 271 -23.82 9.48 -12.61
N ILE A 272 -25.05 9.97 -12.56
CA ILE A 272 -25.91 10.13 -13.73
C ILE A 272 -26.30 11.61 -13.96
N THR A 273 -26.48 11.96 -15.24
CA THR A 273 -27.12 13.21 -15.64
C THR A 273 -28.64 13.04 -15.66
N VAL A 274 -29.11 11.93 -16.19
CA VAL A 274 -30.55 11.61 -16.31
C VAL A 274 -30.75 10.10 -16.18
N ALA A 275 -31.78 9.70 -15.44
CA ALA A 275 -32.28 8.34 -15.46
C ALA A 275 -33.82 8.36 -15.57
N SER A 276 -34.38 7.39 -16.28
CA SER A 276 -35.83 7.21 -16.42
C SER A 276 -36.21 5.80 -15.97
N VAL A 277 -37.16 5.72 -15.06
CA VAL A 277 -37.76 4.44 -14.66
C VAL A 277 -38.75 3.95 -15.76
N GLN A 278 -39.52 4.87 -16.33
CA GLN A 278 -40.51 4.54 -17.39
C GLN A 278 -39.81 4.19 -18.71
N GLY A 279 -38.71 4.87 -19.04
CA GLY A 279 -37.99 4.64 -20.30
C GLY A 279 -36.86 3.62 -20.20
N GLU A 280 -36.58 3.06 -19.01
CA GLU A 280 -35.52 2.08 -18.73
C GLU A 280 -34.14 2.50 -19.28
N ARG A 281 -33.83 3.79 -19.20
CA ARG A 281 -32.59 4.36 -19.71
C ARG A 281 -31.94 5.30 -18.68
N HIS A 282 -30.64 5.36 -18.74
CA HIS A 282 -29.85 6.34 -18.00
C HIS A 282 -28.70 6.88 -18.86
N TYR A 283 -28.19 8.05 -18.46
CA TYR A 283 -27.00 8.67 -19.04
C TYR A 283 -26.05 9.02 -17.90
N LEU A 284 -24.81 8.51 -17.99
CA LEU A 284 -23.78 8.82 -17.03
C LEU A 284 -23.37 10.29 -17.13
N ALA A 285 -22.97 10.87 -16.01
CA ALA A 285 -22.35 12.19 -15.96
C ALA A 285 -20.94 12.16 -16.59
N ASN A 286 -20.32 13.31 -16.74
CA ASN A 286 -18.92 13.38 -17.12
C ASN A 286 -18.02 12.93 -15.96
N ALA A 287 -16.83 12.41 -16.27
CA ALA A 287 -15.82 12.15 -15.25
C ALA A 287 -15.39 13.48 -14.56
N PRO A 288 -15.13 13.45 -13.25
CA PRO A 288 -15.05 12.29 -12.35
C PRO A 288 -16.39 11.75 -11.84
N ALA A 289 -17.47 12.54 -11.88
CA ALA A 289 -18.76 12.23 -11.26
C ALA A 289 -19.33 10.88 -11.70
N ALA A 290 -19.16 10.47 -12.97
CA ALA A 290 -19.59 9.16 -13.47
C ALA A 290 -19.03 7.97 -12.69
N PHE A 291 -17.97 8.17 -11.91
CA PHE A 291 -17.23 7.12 -11.20
C PHE A 291 -17.23 7.30 -9.67
N GLU A 292 -17.95 8.29 -9.16
CA GLU A 292 -18.07 8.59 -7.73
C GLU A 292 -19.46 8.22 -7.22
N ASP A 293 -19.56 7.08 -6.57
CA ASP A 293 -20.82 6.48 -6.15
C ASP A 293 -21.42 7.20 -4.93
N GLY A 294 -22.57 7.85 -5.12
CA GLY A 294 -23.27 8.57 -4.05
C GLY A 294 -22.64 9.92 -3.71
N THR A 295 -23.06 10.48 -2.60
CA THR A 295 -22.50 11.74 -2.11
C THR A 295 -21.10 11.52 -1.55
N LEU A 296 -20.13 12.25 -2.07
CA LEU A 296 -18.75 12.23 -1.58
C LEU A 296 -18.66 12.58 -0.08
N ASN A 297 -17.61 12.12 0.56
CA ASN A 297 -17.28 12.49 1.94
C ASN A 297 -16.73 13.94 2.02
N PHE A 298 -17.58 14.89 1.61
CA PHE A 298 -17.21 16.28 1.35
C PHE A 298 -16.66 17.01 2.58
N LEU A 299 -17.03 16.62 3.79
CA LEU A 299 -16.48 17.19 5.02
C LEU A 299 -15.05 16.71 5.33
N ASN A 300 -14.66 15.51 4.89
CA ASN A 300 -13.32 14.98 5.14
C ASN A 300 -12.35 15.18 3.97
N LEU A 301 -12.83 15.49 2.77
CA LEU A 301 -11.95 15.72 1.61
C LEU A 301 -10.99 16.90 1.80
N PRO A 302 -11.34 18.02 2.46
CA PRO A 302 -10.39 19.10 2.76
C PRO A 302 -9.18 18.66 3.59
N ALA A 303 -9.34 17.62 4.43
CA ALA A 303 -8.24 17.07 5.19
C ALA A 303 -7.19 16.36 4.31
N VAL A 304 -7.55 16.01 3.07
CA VAL A 304 -6.58 15.48 2.07
C VAL A 304 -5.62 16.59 1.64
N THR A 305 -6.13 17.76 1.29
CA THR A 305 -5.31 18.95 0.98
C THR A 305 -4.35 19.25 2.13
N ILE A 306 -4.87 19.32 3.35
CA ILE A 306 -4.08 19.60 4.56
C ILE A 306 -2.97 18.55 4.76
N GLY A 307 -3.28 17.26 4.53
CA GLY A 307 -2.32 16.18 4.67
C GLY A 307 -1.22 16.18 3.60
N LEU A 308 -1.57 16.49 2.35
CA LEU A 308 -0.60 16.63 1.25
C LEU A 308 0.31 17.83 1.46
N GLU A 309 -0.22 18.97 1.85
CA GLU A 309 0.57 20.16 2.24
C GLU A 309 1.53 19.86 3.40
N HIS A 310 1.09 19.07 4.39
CA HIS A 310 1.97 18.63 5.47
C HIS A 310 3.14 17.81 4.94
N LEU A 311 2.91 16.82 4.07
CA LEU A 311 3.99 16.02 3.45
C LEU A 311 4.95 16.88 2.61
N GLU A 312 4.43 17.82 1.82
CA GLU A 312 5.28 18.73 1.04
C GLU A 312 6.12 19.64 1.93
N SER A 313 5.55 20.15 3.04
CA SER A 313 6.28 20.98 3.99
C SER A 313 7.42 20.26 4.71
N VAL A 314 7.23 18.95 4.94
CA VAL A 314 8.23 18.07 5.57
C VAL A 314 9.29 17.63 4.55
N GLY A 315 8.89 17.40 3.30
CA GLY A 315 9.76 17.02 2.19
C GLY A 315 9.88 15.50 2.00
N MET A 316 9.34 15.03 0.86
CA MET A 316 9.32 13.59 0.54
C MET A 316 10.70 12.95 0.42
N ASP A 317 11.71 13.70 -0.06
CA ASP A 317 13.06 13.19 -0.20
C ASP A 317 13.74 12.98 1.16
N LEU A 318 13.48 13.86 2.11
CA LEU A 318 13.93 13.70 3.49
C LEU A 318 13.23 12.53 4.20
N ILE A 319 11.92 12.34 3.94
CA ILE A 319 11.16 11.16 4.42
C ILE A 319 11.82 9.89 3.89
N HIS A 320 12.08 9.83 2.59
CA HIS A 320 12.74 8.68 1.96
C HIS A 320 14.09 8.39 2.61
N GLU A 321 14.92 9.41 2.79
CA GLU A 321 16.26 9.27 3.34
C GLU A 321 16.25 8.78 4.78
N ARG A 322 15.39 9.35 5.65
CA ARG A 322 15.21 8.89 7.03
C ARG A 322 14.81 7.42 7.09
N VAL A 323 13.80 7.04 6.31
CA VAL A 323 13.32 5.65 6.22
C VAL A 323 14.42 4.72 5.72
N ARG A 324 15.20 5.12 4.72
CA ARG A 324 16.32 4.35 4.17
C ARG A 324 17.38 4.07 5.22
N CYS A 325 17.81 5.09 5.96
CA CYS A 325 18.86 4.98 6.98
C CYS A 325 18.43 4.05 8.14
N LEU A 326 17.23 4.28 8.70
CA LEU A 326 16.70 3.46 9.80
C LEU A 326 16.49 2.00 9.37
N THR A 327 15.96 1.78 8.16
CA THR A 327 15.78 0.42 7.59
C THR A 327 17.12 -0.26 7.39
N GLY A 328 18.12 0.46 6.88
CA GLY A 328 19.46 -0.07 6.65
C GLY A 328 20.12 -0.54 7.96
N TRP A 329 19.93 0.20 9.05
CA TRP A 329 20.41 -0.17 10.36
C TRP A 329 19.71 -1.42 10.90
N LEU A 330 18.37 -1.47 10.80
CA LEU A 330 17.59 -2.65 11.18
C LEU A 330 18.05 -3.91 10.42
N LEU A 331 18.17 -3.83 9.11
CA LEU A 331 18.60 -4.95 8.26
C LEU A 331 19.99 -5.44 8.65
N SER A 332 20.93 -4.51 8.91
CA SER A 332 22.29 -4.84 9.29
C SER A 332 22.37 -5.60 10.61
N ASN A 333 21.57 -5.17 11.60
CA ASN A 333 21.57 -5.81 12.91
C ASN A 333 20.83 -7.15 12.90
N LEU A 334 19.62 -7.20 12.30
CA LEU A 334 18.79 -8.41 12.31
C LEU A 334 19.47 -9.60 11.63
N LYS A 335 20.18 -9.37 10.53
CA LYS A 335 20.85 -10.45 9.79
C LYS A 335 22.06 -11.04 10.53
N GLU A 336 22.68 -10.28 11.43
CA GLU A 336 23.85 -10.72 12.21
C GLU A 336 23.45 -11.46 13.51
N MET A 337 22.16 -11.42 13.91
CA MET A 337 21.70 -12.06 15.14
C MET A 337 21.72 -13.58 15.03
N LYS A 338 22.53 -14.21 15.88
CA LYS A 338 22.69 -15.66 15.96
C LYS A 338 22.64 -16.12 17.42
N HIS A 339 22.05 -17.27 17.64
CA HIS A 339 22.11 -17.96 18.92
C HIS A 339 23.55 -18.40 19.24
N THR A 340 23.81 -18.78 20.49
CA THR A 340 25.12 -19.28 20.95
C THR A 340 25.61 -20.49 20.17
N ASN A 341 24.69 -21.30 19.60
CA ASN A 341 25.02 -22.44 18.73
C ASN A 341 25.29 -22.06 17.26
N GLY A 342 25.36 -20.75 16.94
CA GLY A 342 25.63 -20.22 15.61
C GLY A 342 24.44 -20.20 14.64
N LYS A 343 23.28 -20.73 15.00
CA LYS A 343 22.08 -20.69 14.14
C LYS A 343 21.49 -19.27 14.10
N PRO A 344 20.96 -18.82 12.94
CA PRO A 344 20.36 -17.50 12.84
C PRO A 344 19.09 -17.39 13.69
N LEU A 345 18.92 -16.27 14.38
CA LEU A 345 17.67 -15.93 15.07
C LEU A 345 16.60 -15.48 14.09
N VAL A 346 16.97 -14.78 13.00
CA VAL A 346 16.04 -14.09 12.11
C VAL A 346 16.23 -14.55 10.67
N LYS A 347 15.13 -14.82 9.96
CA LYS A 347 15.08 -14.99 8.51
C LYS A 347 14.27 -13.85 7.91
N ILE A 348 14.93 -12.98 7.15
CA ILE A 348 14.31 -11.84 6.47
C ILE A 348 13.79 -12.29 5.10
N TYR A 349 12.60 -11.81 4.72
CA TYR A 349 11.99 -12.03 3.41
C TYR A 349 12.10 -10.76 2.55
N GLY A 350 12.63 -10.91 1.34
CA GLY A 350 12.93 -9.80 0.45
C GLY A 350 14.37 -9.34 0.51
N PRO A 351 14.70 -8.15 -0.04
CA PRO A 351 16.07 -7.65 -0.09
C PRO A 351 16.62 -7.36 1.31
N VAL A 352 17.89 -7.72 1.52
CA VAL A 352 18.61 -7.49 2.78
C VAL A 352 19.55 -6.28 2.73
N ASP A 353 19.42 -5.48 1.69
CA ASP A 353 20.07 -4.19 1.49
C ASP A 353 19.03 -3.09 1.24
N THR A 354 19.43 -1.83 1.14
CA THR A 354 18.52 -0.68 0.97
C THR A 354 18.24 -0.32 -0.49
N LYS A 355 18.75 -1.11 -1.47
CA LYS A 355 18.60 -0.80 -2.89
C LYS A 355 17.24 -1.26 -3.42
N LYS A 356 16.52 -0.34 -4.05
CA LYS A 356 15.18 -0.58 -4.65
C LYS A 356 14.25 -1.31 -3.65
N ARG A 357 14.14 -0.75 -2.45
CA ARG A 357 13.22 -1.23 -1.41
C ARG A 357 12.73 -0.08 -0.54
N GLY A 358 11.58 -0.28 0.10
CA GLY A 358 11.02 0.63 1.09
C GLY A 358 11.34 0.24 2.54
N GLY A 359 10.64 0.86 3.49
CA GLY A 359 10.92 0.81 4.92
C GLY A 359 10.34 -0.38 5.70
N ALA A 360 9.71 -1.35 5.04
CA ALA A 360 9.15 -2.51 5.74
C ALA A 360 10.12 -3.71 5.72
N ILE A 361 10.18 -4.46 6.81
CA ILE A 361 10.94 -5.70 6.93
C ILE A 361 9.98 -6.79 7.41
N SER A 362 9.75 -7.80 6.59
CA SER A 362 9.03 -9.02 6.98
C SER A 362 10.02 -10.12 7.33
N ALA A 363 9.84 -10.77 8.46
CA ALA A 363 10.75 -11.78 8.95
C ALA A 363 10.06 -12.82 9.82
N ASN A 364 10.66 -14.00 9.91
CA ASN A 364 10.36 -14.97 10.96
C ASN A 364 11.55 -15.12 11.91
N PHE A 365 11.24 -15.46 13.14
CA PHE A 365 12.19 -15.65 14.22
C PHE A 365 12.26 -17.14 14.57
N PHE A 366 13.44 -17.61 14.94
CA PHE A 366 13.71 -19.03 15.20
C PHE A 366 14.27 -19.22 16.60
N ASN A 367 13.96 -20.34 17.21
CA ASN A 367 14.60 -20.76 18.45
C ASN A 367 15.97 -21.42 18.17
N PRO A 368 16.79 -21.73 19.20
CA PRO A 368 18.09 -22.39 19.01
C PRO A 368 18.01 -23.75 18.30
N GLU A 369 16.87 -24.45 18.40
CA GLU A 369 16.63 -25.71 17.71
C GLU A 369 16.36 -25.53 16.21
N GLY A 370 15.98 -24.29 15.80
CA GLY A 370 15.67 -23.94 14.42
C GLY A 370 14.18 -24.02 14.10
N ALA A 371 13.33 -24.16 15.11
CA ALA A 371 11.88 -24.06 14.95
C ALA A 371 11.43 -22.59 14.91
N VAL A 372 10.42 -22.30 14.08
CA VAL A 372 9.86 -20.96 13.98
C VAL A 372 9.13 -20.59 15.28
N ILE A 373 9.43 -19.42 15.82
CA ILE A 373 8.68 -18.83 16.92
C ILE A 373 7.38 -18.25 16.33
N ASP A 374 6.25 -18.61 16.95
CA ASP A 374 4.93 -18.18 16.47
C ASP A 374 4.82 -16.66 16.43
N HIS A 375 4.40 -16.12 15.29
CA HIS A 375 4.31 -14.67 15.06
C HIS A 375 3.28 -13.99 15.98
N SER A 376 2.19 -14.69 16.36
CA SER A 376 1.18 -14.14 17.28
C SER A 376 1.74 -14.03 18.70
N TRP A 377 2.60 -14.97 19.11
CA TRP A 377 3.30 -14.89 20.39
C TRP A 377 4.28 -13.70 20.42
N ILE A 378 5.00 -13.46 19.30
CA ILE A 378 5.90 -12.30 19.19
C ILE A 378 5.12 -11.00 19.28
N GLU A 379 3.97 -10.91 18.61
CA GLU A 379 3.08 -9.74 18.68
C GLU A 379 2.61 -9.47 20.11
N GLN A 380 2.14 -10.50 20.82
CA GLN A 380 1.75 -10.36 22.23
C GLN A 380 2.90 -9.86 23.11
N ARG A 381 4.11 -10.37 22.88
CA ARG A 381 5.30 -9.91 23.62
C ARG A 381 5.68 -8.47 23.25
N ALA A 382 5.63 -8.10 21.99
CA ALA A 382 5.89 -6.73 21.52
C ALA A 382 4.91 -5.73 22.16
N ASN A 383 3.61 -6.10 22.22
CA ASN A 383 2.57 -5.28 22.84
C ASN A 383 2.87 -4.97 24.31
N LEU A 384 3.41 -5.94 25.06
CA LEU A 384 3.83 -5.73 26.47
C LEU A 384 5.00 -4.73 26.60
N HIS A 385 5.76 -4.51 25.52
CA HIS A 385 6.86 -3.55 25.47
C HIS A 385 6.47 -2.21 24.84
N GLY A 386 5.18 -2.00 24.51
CA GLY A 386 4.70 -0.80 23.83
C GLY A 386 5.24 -0.68 22.39
N ILE A 387 5.47 -1.81 21.72
CA ILE A 387 5.94 -1.86 20.33
C ILE A 387 4.78 -2.30 19.43
N SER A 388 4.34 -1.40 18.56
CA SER A 388 3.32 -1.67 17.54
C SER A 388 3.97 -2.21 16.28
N LEU A 389 3.67 -3.45 15.94
CA LEU A 389 4.09 -4.13 14.71
C LEU A 389 2.90 -4.88 14.10
N ARG A 390 3.10 -5.54 12.97
CA ARG A 390 2.04 -6.33 12.33
C ARG A 390 2.48 -7.76 12.09
N THR A 391 1.52 -8.68 12.16
CA THR A 391 1.76 -10.11 11.92
C THR A 391 0.79 -10.68 10.87
N GLY A 392 1.15 -11.82 10.28
CA GLY A 392 0.36 -12.53 9.27
C GLY A 392 0.94 -12.47 7.87
N CYS A 393 0.08 -12.57 6.84
CA CYS A 393 0.46 -12.49 5.42
C CYS A 393 0.24 -11.09 4.82
N PHE A 394 -0.25 -10.11 5.58
CA PHE A 394 -0.42 -8.68 5.23
C PHE A 394 -1.29 -8.46 3.99
N CYS A 395 -2.29 -9.31 3.77
CA CYS A 395 -3.13 -9.31 2.57
C CYS A 395 -2.31 -9.44 1.27
N ASN A 396 -1.17 -10.14 1.31
CA ASN A 396 -0.31 -10.44 0.16
C ASN A 396 -0.02 -11.95 0.14
N PRO A 397 -1.00 -12.77 -0.30
CA PRO A 397 -0.91 -14.23 -0.20
C PRO A 397 0.26 -14.77 -1.01
N GLY A 398 0.47 -14.32 -2.24
CA GLY A 398 1.52 -14.86 -3.10
C GLY A 398 2.93 -14.67 -2.52
N ALA A 399 3.26 -13.47 -2.04
CA ALA A 399 4.54 -13.26 -1.36
C ALA A 399 4.64 -14.10 -0.07
N GLY A 400 3.54 -14.26 0.68
CA GLY A 400 3.47 -15.11 1.88
C GLY A 400 3.71 -16.58 1.55
N GLU A 401 3.05 -17.13 0.53
CA GLU A 401 3.20 -18.51 0.08
C GLU A 401 4.65 -18.84 -0.27
N LEU A 402 5.30 -17.97 -1.06
CA LEU A 402 6.71 -18.16 -1.43
C LEU A 402 7.66 -18.00 -0.24
N ALA A 403 7.45 -16.98 0.60
CA ALA A 403 8.29 -16.73 1.76
C ALA A 403 8.25 -17.87 2.79
N LEU A 404 7.07 -18.45 3.00
CA LEU A 404 6.80 -19.48 3.98
C LEU A 404 6.91 -20.91 3.42
N HIS A 405 7.28 -21.04 2.14
CA HIS A 405 7.39 -22.33 1.44
C HIS A 405 6.09 -23.16 1.51
N ILE A 406 4.94 -22.49 1.30
CA ILE A 406 3.66 -23.16 1.15
C ILE A 406 3.55 -23.61 -0.30
N LEU A 407 3.41 -24.91 -0.52
CA LEU A 407 3.44 -25.49 -1.86
C LEU A 407 2.04 -25.48 -2.51
N PRO A 408 1.95 -25.38 -3.84
CA PRO A 408 0.67 -25.42 -4.55
C PRO A 408 -0.15 -26.68 -4.26
N GLU A 409 0.52 -27.84 -4.07
CA GLU A 409 -0.11 -29.13 -3.77
C GLU A 409 -0.77 -29.11 -2.38
N GLU A 410 -0.14 -28.44 -1.39
CA GLU A 410 -0.70 -28.28 -0.05
C GLU A 410 -1.96 -27.41 -0.08
N LEU A 411 -1.93 -26.30 -0.83
CA LEU A 411 -3.08 -25.42 -1.02
C LEU A 411 -4.23 -26.13 -1.74
N THR A 412 -3.93 -26.82 -2.84
CA THR A 412 -4.92 -27.57 -3.62
C THR A 412 -5.57 -28.66 -2.77
N SER A 413 -4.77 -29.42 -2.02
CA SER A 413 -5.28 -30.44 -1.10
C SER A 413 -6.17 -29.86 -0.01
N CYS A 414 -5.83 -28.67 0.51
CA CYS A 414 -6.61 -27.98 1.52
C CYS A 414 -7.95 -27.48 0.97
N PHE A 415 -7.91 -26.78 -0.16
CA PHE A 415 -9.10 -26.11 -0.71
C PHE A 415 -10.11 -27.08 -1.31
N ASN A 416 -9.68 -28.26 -1.76
CA ASN A 416 -10.56 -29.31 -2.32
C ASN A 416 -11.22 -30.19 -1.26
N ARG A 417 -11.06 -29.91 0.02
CA ARG A 417 -11.78 -30.66 1.07
C ARG A 417 -13.27 -30.29 1.04
N PRO A 418 -14.20 -31.26 1.12
CA PRO A 418 -15.63 -30.99 1.03
C PRO A 418 -16.17 -30.06 2.12
N ASP A 419 -15.55 -30.07 3.29
CA ASP A 419 -15.89 -29.21 4.43
C ASP A 419 -15.40 -27.77 4.29
N HIS A 420 -14.55 -27.48 3.29
CA HIS A 420 -13.99 -26.16 3.01
C HIS A 420 -14.67 -25.41 1.84
N GLU A 421 -15.66 -25.98 1.17
CA GLU A 421 -16.30 -25.37 -0.02
C GLU A 421 -16.86 -23.97 0.21
N GLN A 422 -17.39 -23.68 1.40
CA GLN A 422 -18.02 -22.39 1.71
C GLN A 422 -17.28 -21.56 2.73
N ARG A 423 -16.46 -22.17 3.56
CA ARG A 423 -15.76 -21.50 4.65
C ARG A 423 -14.50 -22.26 5.04
N LEU A 424 -13.41 -21.51 5.22
CA LEU A 424 -12.16 -21.97 5.79
C LEU A 424 -11.70 -20.98 6.85
N THR A 425 -11.56 -21.43 8.08
CA THR A 425 -11.00 -20.61 9.15
C THR A 425 -9.48 -20.59 9.07
N TYR A 426 -8.87 -19.59 9.71
CA TYR A 426 -7.41 -19.47 9.74
C TYR A 426 -6.74 -20.67 10.44
N ASP A 427 -7.35 -21.21 11.48
CA ASP A 427 -6.82 -22.37 12.20
C ASP A 427 -6.92 -23.65 11.37
N GLU A 428 -8.03 -23.87 10.66
CA GLU A 428 -8.20 -24.95 9.70
C GLU A 428 -7.16 -24.86 8.58
N PHE A 429 -6.92 -23.65 8.06
CA PHE A 429 -5.87 -23.42 7.07
C PHE A 429 -4.48 -23.79 7.59
N ARG A 430 -4.13 -23.39 8.83
CA ARG A 430 -2.86 -23.80 9.45
C ARG A 430 -2.69 -25.30 9.53
N LEU A 431 -3.74 -26.01 9.90
CA LEU A 431 -3.71 -27.48 9.97
C LEU A 431 -3.52 -28.11 8.59
N CYS A 432 -4.16 -27.54 7.57
CA CYS A 432 -4.01 -27.99 6.18
C CYS A 432 -2.58 -27.93 5.66
N ILE A 433 -1.84 -26.89 6.00
CA ILE A 433 -0.46 -26.67 5.54
C ILE A 433 0.58 -27.29 6.48
N ASN A 434 0.22 -28.39 7.14
CA ASN A 434 1.10 -29.16 8.05
C ASN A 434 1.66 -28.32 9.21
N ALA A 435 0.86 -27.41 9.76
CA ALA A 435 1.22 -26.48 10.82
C ALA A 435 2.48 -25.62 10.52
N LYS A 436 2.83 -25.43 9.25
CA LYS A 436 3.87 -24.49 8.84
C LYS A 436 3.53 -23.09 9.35
N ALA A 437 4.53 -22.22 9.42
CA ALA A 437 4.30 -20.82 9.68
C ALA A 437 3.33 -20.26 8.62
N SER A 438 2.20 -19.74 9.05
CA SER A 438 1.15 -19.19 8.18
C SER A 438 1.24 -17.65 8.08
N GLY A 439 2.24 -17.05 8.74
CA GLY A 439 2.50 -15.62 8.73
C GLY A 439 3.93 -15.27 9.13
N ALA A 440 4.26 -14.01 8.95
CA ALA A 440 5.51 -13.39 9.34
C ALA A 440 5.24 -12.21 10.30
N VAL A 441 6.28 -11.72 10.93
CA VAL A 441 6.29 -10.43 11.63
C VAL A 441 6.75 -9.37 10.63
N ARG A 442 6.03 -8.24 10.55
CA ARG A 442 6.44 -7.08 9.76
C ARG A 442 6.64 -5.87 10.66
N VAL A 443 7.81 -5.27 10.58
CA VAL A 443 8.08 -3.94 11.10
C VAL A 443 8.26 -2.97 9.95
N SER A 444 7.79 -1.74 10.10
CA SER A 444 7.97 -0.69 9.10
C SER A 444 8.15 0.66 9.75
N VAL A 445 9.21 1.35 9.35
CA VAL A 445 9.56 2.68 9.83
C VAL A 445 8.89 3.76 8.97
N GLY A 446 8.71 4.93 9.54
CA GLY A 446 8.12 6.08 8.87
C GLY A 446 8.80 7.40 9.24
N PRO A 447 8.22 8.54 8.84
CA PRO A 447 8.86 9.85 8.98
C PRO A 447 9.30 10.16 10.40
N VAL A 448 8.46 9.93 11.38
CA VAL A 448 8.74 10.27 12.78
C VAL A 448 9.26 9.10 13.62
N SER A 449 9.62 7.97 12.99
CA SER A 449 10.45 6.96 13.63
C SER A 449 11.86 7.54 13.87
N ASN A 450 12.49 7.20 14.99
CA ASN A 450 13.84 7.64 15.31
C ASN A 450 14.75 6.46 15.70
N PHE A 451 16.02 6.76 15.95
CA PHE A 451 16.99 5.74 16.32
C PHE A 451 16.62 5.01 17.62
N ALA A 452 16.02 5.69 18.59
CA ALA A 452 15.60 5.08 19.86
C ALA A 452 14.48 4.03 19.65
N ASP A 453 13.54 4.27 18.73
CA ASP A 453 12.50 3.28 18.37
C ASP A 453 13.15 2.01 17.82
N ILE A 454 14.18 2.18 16.97
CA ILE A 454 14.90 1.07 16.35
C ILE A 454 15.67 0.26 17.38
N GLU A 455 16.42 0.91 18.28
CA GLU A 455 17.16 0.22 19.33
C GLU A 455 16.24 -0.50 20.29
N LYS A 456 15.11 0.10 20.68
CA LYS A 456 14.11 -0.54 21.52
C LYS A 456 13.56 -1.82 20.88
N PHE A 457 13.31 -1.81 19.57
CA PHE A 457 12.91 -3.01 18.85
C PHE A 457 14.05 -4.04 18.77
N LEU A 458 15.29 -3.62 18.48
CA LEU A 458 16.44 -4.53 18.46
C LEU A 458 16.73 -5.15 19.83
N ASP A 459 16.59 -4.38 20.91
CA ASP A 459 16.72 -4.90 22.28
C ASP A 459 15.61 -5.92 22.59
N PHE A 460 14.37 -5.65 22.17
CA PHE A 460 13.29 -6.62 22.27
C PHE A 460 13.62 -7.92 21.51
N VAL A 461 14.13 -7.83 20.29
CA VAL A 461 14.54 -9.02 19.51
C VAL A 461 15.70 -9.76 20.18
N ARG A 462 16.68 -9.06 20.77
CA ARG A 462 17.79 -9.68 21.51
C ARG A 462 17.33 -10.54 22.67
N THR A 463 16.14 -10.28 23.25
CA THR A 463 15.58 -11.13 24.32
C THR A 463 15.28 -12.56 23.87
N PHE A 464 15.22 -12.85 22.58
CA PHE A 464 15.02 -14.19 22.03
C PHE A 464 16.32 -14.98 21.81
N LEU A 465 17.49 -14.33 21.96
CA LEU A 465 18.80 -15.00 21.88
C LEU A 465 19.00 -15.97 23.07
N LYS A 466 19.52 -17.14 22.80
CA LYS A 466 19.85 -18.17 23.78
C LYS A 466 21.20 -18.81 23.45
#